data_7b08dfa7014581a38c9d67491c0bafc0
#
_entry.id   7b08dfa7014581a38c9d67491c0bafc0
#
_cell.length_a   1.000
_cell.length_b   1.000
_cell.length_c   1.000
_cell.angle_alpha   90.00
_cell.angle_beta   90.00
_cell.angle_gamma   90.00
#
_symmetry.space_group_name_H-M   'P 1'
#
loop_
_entity.id
_entity.type
_entity.pdbx_description
1 polymer ?
#
loop_
_entity_poly.entity_id
_entity_poly.type
_entity_poly.pdbx_seq_one_letter_code
_entity_poly.pdbx_strand_id
1 'polypeptide(L)'
;MTTPRATLIPVALAAALLAGPALADCSDLTIASMNWQSAELMANLDQFILNEGYGCDAEIVVGDTVPSITSLVEKGSPEIVPEGWVGLMPELFEKGLAEGKIVSVGKALSDGGVQGWFMPKFIQDEHPEIRTVADVLKHPELFPAPEDPSKGAIFTGPQGWGGNVITTQLAHAFGA
;
A
#
# COMPACT_ATOMS: atom_id res chain seq x y z
N MET A 1 40.84 -66.02 26.45
CA MET A 1 40.51 -65.51 25.14
C MET A 1 39.54 -64.28 25.28
N THR A 2 40.09 -63.11 25.28
CA THR A 2 39.36 -61.87 25.52
C THR A 2 39.27 -61.11 24.18
N THR A 3 38.09 -61.01 23.65
CA THR A 3 37.79 -60.23 22.40
C THR A 3 37.76 -58.73 22.67
N PRO A 4 38.42 -57.89 21.89
CA PRO A 4 38.31 -56.44 22.06
C PRO A 4 36.97 -55.95 21.47
N ARG A 5 36.24 -55.17 22.30
CA ARG A 5 35.07 -54.42 21.86
C ARG A 5 35.53 -53.16 21.10
N ALA A 6 35.26 -53.12 19.82
CA ALA A 6 35.44 -51.91 19.00
C ALA A 6 34.34 -50.89 19.38
N THR A 7 34.75 -49.77 19.88
CA THR A 7 33.87 -48.60 20.13
C THR A 7 33.67 -47.87 18.81
N LEU A 8 32.47 -47.99 18.26
CA LEU A 8 32.01 -47.13 17.15
C LEU A 8 31.68 -45.73 17.70
N ILE A 9 32.55 -44.80 17.44
CA ILE A 9 32.30 -43.37 17.70
C ILE A 9 31.37 -42.89 16.56
N PRO A 10 30.22 -42.26 16.87
CA PRO A 10 29.32 -41.81 15.80
C PRO A 10 29.91 -40.59 15.10
N VAL A 11 30.13 -40.73 13.80
CA VAL A 11 30.52 -39.65 12.83
C VAL A 11 29.37 -38.69 12.55
N ALA A 12 28.35 -38.67 13.40
CA ALA A 12 27.12 -37.89 13.18
C ALA A 12 27.22 -36.38 13.54
N LEU A 13 28.35 -35.88 14.07
CA LEU A 13 28.43 -34.51 14.57
C LEU A 13 29.08 -33.52 13.62
N ALA A 14 29.57 -33.96 12.47
CA ALA A 14 30.27 -33.09 11.51
C ALA A 14 29.38 -32.51 10.37
N ALA A 15 28.14 -32.98 10.23
CA ALA A 15 27.24 -32.55 9.17
C ALA A 15 26.41 -31.29 9.47
N ALA A 16 26.37 -30.88 10.77
CA ALA A 16 25.54 -29.75 11.20
C ALA A 16 26.19 -28.36 11.02
N LEU A 17 27.44 -28.28 10.61
CA LEU A 17 28.20 -27.03 10.48
C LEU A 17 28.29 -26.49 9.05
N LEU A 18 27.66 -27.15 8.09
CA LEU A 18 27.60 -26.73 6.70
C LEU A 18 26.26 -26.11 6.27
N ALA A 19 25.31 -25.92 7.19
CA ALA A 19 24.14 -25.10 6.92
C ALA A 19 24.61 -23.64 6.94
N GLY A 20 25.13 -23.16 5.83
CA GLY A 20 25.25 -21.73 5.59
C GLY A 20 23.88 -21.07 5.78
N PRO A 21 23.83 -19.77 6.08
CA PRO A 21 22.56 -19.04 6.10
C PRO A 21 21.85 -19.34 4.77
N ALA A 22 20.65 -19.89 4.84
CA ALA A 22 19.78 -19.97 3.68
C ALA A 22 19.48 -18.50 3.30
N LEU A 23 20.24 -17.97 2.37
CA LEU A 23 19.88 -16.72 1.72
C LEU A 23 18.55 -17.01 1.02
N ALA A 24 17.51 -16.28 1.42
CA ALA A 24 16.27 -16.33 0.66
C ALA A 24 16.61 -15.97 -0.78
N ASP A 25 16.13 -16.76 -1.74
CA ASP A 25 16.20 -16.39 -3.14
C ASP A 25 15.28 -15.18 -3.31
N CYS A 26 15.88 -14.01 -3.44
CA CYS A 26 15.18 -12.74 -3.64
C CYS A 26 15.65 -12.07 -4.93
N SER A 27 15.99 -12.89 -5.92
CA SER A 27 16.15 -12.43 -7.29
C SER A 27 14.78 -12.05 -7.88
N ASP A 28 14.76 -11.05 -8.73
CA ASP A 28 13.58 -10.61 -9.48
C ASP A 28 12.41 -10.08 -8.63
N LEU A 29 12.69 -9.39 -7.52
CA LEU A 29 11.66 -8.72 -6.72
C LEU A 29 11.24 -7.39 -7.35
N THR A 30 9.93 -7.12 -7.39
CA THR A 30 9.41 -5.82 -7.80
C THR A 30 8.70 -5.10 -6.67
N ILE A 31 8.97 -3.80 -6.54
CA ILE A 31 8.43 -2.92 -5.50
C ILE A 31 7.58 -1.84 -6.17
N ALA A 32 6.31 -1.73 -5.80
CA ALA A 32 5.47 -0.66 -6.32
C ALA A 32 5.86 0.69 -5.73
N SER A 33 6.23 1.64 -6.59
CA SER A 33 6.35 3.04 -6.24
C SER A 33 5.07 3.76 -6.66
N MET A 34 4.22 4.09 -5.69
CA MET A 34 3.00 4.84 -5.94
C MET A 34 3.33 6.30 -6.24
N ASN A 35 2.45 6.98 -6.95
CA ASN A 35 2.67 8.34 -7.48
C ASN A 35 2.44 9.46 -6.45
N TRP A 36 2.94 9.27 -5.22
CA TRP A 36 3.02 10.30 -4.19
C TRP A 36 4.28 10.13 -3.33
N GLN A 37 4.75 11.23 -2.74
CA GLN A 37 6.09 11.37 -2.17
C GLN A 37 6.44 10.35 -1.08
N SER A 38 5.53 10.05 -0.15
CA SER A 38 5.81 9.10 0.92
C SER A 38 6.00 7.68 0.39
N ALA A 39 5.18 7.26 -0.55
CA ALA A 39 5.28 5.94 -1.16
C ALA A 39 6.54 5.80 -2.04
N GLU A 40 6.89 6.84 -2.80
CA GLU A 40 8.14 6.88 -3.55
C GLU A 40 9.35 6.75 -2.62
N LEU A 41 9.35 7.48 -1.49
CA LEU A 41 10.42 7.39 -0.51
C LEU A 41 10.52 5.98 0.07
N MET A 42 9.40 5.37 0.47
CA MET A 42 9.40 4.03 1.03
C MET A 42 9.86 2.97 0.02
N ALA A 43 9.39 3.04 -1.22
CA ALA A 43 9.82 2.12 -2.27
C ALA A 43 11.33 2.18 -2.52
N ASN A 44 11.91 3.39 -2.56
CA ASN A 44 13.36 3.56 -2.71
C ASN A 44 14.13 3.09 -1.48
N LEU A 45 13.60 3.30 -0.27
CA LEU A 45 14.22 2.82 0.96
C LEU A 45 14.21 1.29 1.03
N ASP A 46 13.09 0.67 0.70
CA ASP A 46 12.95 -0.79 0.68
C ASP A 46 13.90 -1.40 -0.36
N GLN A 47 13.95 -0.83 -1.57
CA GLN A 47 14.90 -1.25 -2.60
C GLN A 47 16.35 -1.18 -2.10
N PHE A 48 16.73 -0.05 -1.50
CA PHE A 48 18.09 0.13 -0.97
C PHE A 48 18.42 -0.91 0.10
N ILE A 49 17.51 -1.12 1.05
CA ILE A 49 17.72 -2.10 2.14
C ILE A 49 17.81 -3.51 1.58
N LEU A 50 16.94 -3.88 0.66
CA LEU A 50 16.92 -5.23 0.08
C LEU A 50 18.19 -5.49 -0.75
N ASN A 51 18.59 -4.56 -1.59
CA ASN A 51 19.74 -4.74 -2.46
C ASN A 51 21.06 -4.66 -1.69
N GLU A 52 21.27 -3.62 -0.88
CA GLU A 52 22.53 -3.41 -0.17
C GLU A 52 22.63 -4.22 1.13
N GLY A 53 21.50 -4.46 1.80
CA GLY A 53 21.49 -5.16 3.08
C GLY A 53 21.32 -6.67 2.97
N TYR A 54 20.55 -7.13 2.02
CA TYR A 54 20.19 -8.54 1.86
C TYR A 54 20.75 -9.17 0.57
N GLY A 55 21.30 -8.37 -0.34
CA GLY A 55 21.86 -8.85 -1.60
C GLY A 55 20.80 -9.31 -2.60
N CYS A 56 19.58 -8.76 -2.49
CA CYS A 56 18.51 -9.01 -3.43
C CYS A 56 18.74 -8.23 -4.74
N ASP A 57 17.92 -8.52 -5.76
CA ASP A 57 17.82 -7.75 -7.00
C ASP A 57 16.38 -7.21 -7.11
N ALA A 58 16.12 -6.17 -6.32
CA ALA A 58 14.81 -5.56 -6.25
C ALA A 58 14.72 -4.37 -7.20
N GLU A 59 13.69 -4.34 -8.04
CA GLU A 59 13.41 -3.28 -8.99
C GLU A 59 12.18 -2.47 -8.59
N ILE A 60 12.22 -1.15 -8.81
CA ILE A 60 11.06 -0.27 -8.62
C ILE A 60 10.22 -0.27 -9.90
N VAL A 61 8.92 -0.54 -9.74
CA VAL A 61 7.92 -0.40 -10.80
C VAL A 61 6.96 0.74 -10.47
N VAL A 62 6.60 1.52 -11.48
CA VAL A 62 5.61 2.57 -11.31
C VAL A 62 4.26 1.95 -10.96
N GLY A 63 3.67 2.43 -9.88
CA GLY A 63 2.42 1.91 -9.33
C GLY A 63 1.36 2.98 -9.11
N ASP A 64 0.18 2.49 -8.82
CA ASP A 64 -0.94 3.28 -8.34
C ASP A 64 -1.82 2.39 -7.44
N THR A 65 -2.62 2.97 -6.55
CA THR A 65 -3.31 2.22 -5.49
C THR A 65 -4.11 1.03 -6.04
N VAL A 66 -5.07 1.31 -6.91
CA VAL A 66 -5.99 0.27 -7.40
C VAL A 66 -5.28 -0.74 -8.30
N PRO A 67 -4.52 -0.33 -9.34
CA PRO A 67 -3.85 -1.29 -10.21
C PRO A 67 -2.82 -2.15 -9.50
N SER A 68 -1.99 -1.56 -8.61
CA SER A 68 -0.90 -2.30 -7.97
C SER A 68 -1.40 -3.33 -6.98
N ILE A 69 -2.38 -2.97 -6.12
CA ILE A 69 -2.94 -3.92 -5.15
C ILE A 69 -3.76 -5.01 -5.87
N THR A 70 -4.49 -4.65 -6.93
CA THR A 70 -5.19 -5.64 -7.75
C THR A 70 -4.21 -6.64 -8.38
N SER A 71 -3.14 -6.13 -8.98
CA SER A 71 -2.12 -6.98 -9.62
C SER A 71 -1.40 -7.87 -8.61
N LEU A 72 -1.05 -7.33 -7.44
CA LEU A 72 -0.46 -8.10 -6.35
C LEU A 72 -1.37 -9.28 -5.92
N VAL A 73 -2.66 -9.03 -5.69
CA VAL A 73 -3.61 -10.07 -5.26
C VAL A 73 -3.89 -11.09 -6.37
N GLU A 74 -4.00 -10.65 -7.62
CA GLU A 74 -4.38 -11.53 -8.73
C GLU A 74 -3.21 -12.26 -9.37
N LYS A 75 -2.04 -11.62 -9.43
CA LYS A 75 -0.88 -12.10 -10.18
C LYS A 75 0.36 -12.35 -9.30
N GLY A 76 0.37 -11.85 -8.06
CA GLY A 76 1.54 -11.90 -7.19
C GLY A 76 2.65 -10.92 -7.56
N SER A 77 2.36 -9.91 -8.40
CA SER A 77 3.34 -8.88 -8.78
C SER A 77 2.62 -7.52 -8.89
N PRO A 78 3.24 -6.41 -8.43
CA PRO A 78 4.54 -6.35 -7.74
C PRO A 78 4.52 -7.15 -6.42
N GLU A 79 5.65 -7.73 -6.01
CA GLU A 79 5.75 -8.54 -4.79
C GLU A 79 5.64 -7.72 -3.53
N ILE A 80 6.04 -6.44 -3.59
CA ILE A 80 6.04 -5.52 -2.45
C ILE A 80 5.25 -4.26 -2.78
N VAL A 81 4.33 -3.91 -1.90
CA VAL A 81 3.58 -2.65 -1.90
C VAL A 81 3.83 -1.96 -0.56
N PRO A 82 4.79 -1.02 -0.48
CA PRO A 82 5.22 -0.43 0.79
C PRO A 82 4.14 0.41 1.48
N GLU A 83 3.34 1.14 0.71
CA GLU A 83 2.26 1.96 1.22
C GLU A 83 0.95 1.67 0.48
N GLY A 84 0.18 0.72 1.03
CA GLY A 84 -1.14 0.37 0.50
C GLY A 84 -2.27 1.02 1.31
N TRP A 85 -3.10 1.84 0.66
CA TRP A 85 -4.31 2.42 1.27
C TRP A 85 -5.47 1.43 1.21
N VAL A 86 -5.30 0.32 1.95
CA VAL A 86 -6.16 -0.88 1.89
C VAL A 86 -7.62 -0.61 2.26
N GLY A 87 -7.89 0.41 3.06
CA GLY A 87 -9.25 0.84 3.40
C GLY A 87 -10.08 1.34 2.20
N LEU A 88 -9.43 1.62 1.08
CA LEU A 88 -10.11 1.98 -0.18
C LEU A 88 -10.57 0.77 -1.01
N MET A 89 -10.08 -0.44 -0.66
CA MET A 89 -10.38 -1.69 -1.35
C MET A 89 -10.48 -2.85 -0.34
N PRO A 90 -11.34 -2.73 0.71
CA PRO A 90 -11.34 -3.67 1.81
C PRO A 90 -11.65 -5.10 1.37
N GLU A 91 -12.61 -5.28 0.47
CA GLU A 91 -13.03 -6.61 0.00
C GLU A 91 -11.90 -7.34 -0.74
N LEU A 92 -11.18 -6.65 -1.61
CA LEU A 92 -10.06 -7.23 -2.35
C LEU A 92 -8.91 -7.60 -1.41
N PHE A 93 -8.59 -6.70 -0.47
CA PHE A 93 -7.51 -6.90 0.49
C PHE A 93 -7.81 -8.08 1.43
N GLU A 94 -8.98 -8.09 2.05
CA GLU A 94 -9.41 -9.17 2.94
C GLU A 94 -9.48 -10.54 2.23
N LYS A 95 -9.96 -10.54 0.97
CA LYS A 95 -9.94 -11.74 0.14
C LYS A 95 -8.52 -12.24 -0.10
N GLY A 96 -7.59 -11.35 -0.46
CA GLY A 96 -6.19 -11.71 -0.68
C GLY A 96 -5.53 -12.32 0.56
N LEU A 97 -5.81 -11.76 1.76
CA LEU A 97 -5.35 -12.30 3.03
C LEU A 97 -5.96 -13.68 3.32
N ALA A 98 -7.28 -13.82 3.15
CA ALA A 98 -7.99 -15.08 3.44
C ALA A 98 -7.55 -16.22 2.51
N GLU A 99 -7.22 -15.92 1.25
CA GLU A 99 -6.72 -16.89 0.28
C GLU A 99 -5.20 -17.14 0.40
N GLY A 100 -4.51 -16.45 1.32
CA GLY A 100 -3.06 -16.58 1.51
C GLY A 100 -2.23 -16.08 0.33
N LYS A 101 -2.80 -15.23 -0.52
CA LYS A 101 -2.11 -14.63 -1.68
C LYS A 101 -1.22 -13.47 -1.30
N ILE A 102 -1.56 -12.79 -0.22
CA ILE A 102 -0.81 -11.65 0.32
C ILE A 102 -0.65 -11.79 1.83
N VAL A 103 0.34 -11.10 2.36
CA VAL A 103 0.55 -10.94 3.80
C VAL A 103 0.71 -9.46 4.13
N SER A 104 0.15 -9.04 5.26
CA SER A 104 0.41 -7.70 5.80
C SER A 104 1.56 -7.80 6.79
N VAL A 105 2.70 -7.18 6.46
CA VAL A 105 3.92 -7.24 7.29
C VAL A 105 3.98 -6.11 8.33
N GLY A 106 3.13 -5.09 8.19
CA GLY A 106 3.08 -3.97 9.13
C GLY A 106 2.26 -2.81 8.64
N LYS A 107 2.29 -1.73 9.40
CA LYS A 107 1.69 -0.44 9.04
C LYS A 107 2.79 0.53 8.65
N ALA A 108 2.73 1.10 7.46
CA ALA A 108 3.63 2.15 7.01
C ALA A 108 3.47 3.43 7.85
N LEU A 109 2.24 3.76 8.24
CA LEU A 109 1.90 4.87 9.13
C LEU A 109 1.34 4.30 10.44
N SER A 110 1.98 4.57 11.57
CA SER A 110 1.63 3.99 12.88
C SER A 110 0.17 4.22 13.26
N ASP A 111 -0.31 5.45 13.04
CA ASP A 111 -1.66 5.88 13.40
C ASP A 111 -2.67 5.69 12.24
N GLY A 112 -2.19 5.17 11.10
CA GLY A 112 -2.96 5.07 9.87
C GLY A 112 -3.12 6.41 9.17
N GLY A 113 -3.86 6.42 8.06
CA GLY A 113 -4.22 7.62 7.32
C GLY A 113 -5.71 7.92 7.48
N VAL A 114 -6.05 9.19 7.64
CA VAL A 114 -7.45 9.64 7.64
C VAL A 114 -7.77 10.24 6.28
N GLN A 115 -8.80 9.69 5.64
CA GLN A 115 -9.33 10.21 4.38
C GLN A 115 -10.71 10.83 4.60
N GLY A 116 -10.99 11.89 3.86
CA GLY A 116 -12.26 12.59 3.96
C GLY A 116 -12.34 13.71 2.94
N TRP A 117 -13.50 14.32 2.86
CA TRP A 117 -13.66 15.56 2.12
C TRP A 117 -13.35 16.73 3.08
N PHE A 118 -12.55 17.63 2.60
CA PHE A 118 -12.09 18.80 3.37
C PHE A 118 -12.47 20.05 2.62
N MET A 119 -12.83 21.08 3.37
CA MET A 119 -12.98 22.42 2.83
C MET A 119 -12.02 23.40 3.53
N PRO A 120 -11.66 24.52 2.89
CA PRO A 120 -10.82 25.52 3.53
C PRO A 120 -11.43 26.02 4.84
N LYS A 121 -10.59 26.16 5.87
CA LYS A 121 -11.06 26.59 7.19
C LYS A 121 -11.71 27.98 7.17
N PHE A 122 -11.23 28.90 6.35
CA PHE A 122 -11.82 30.24 6.25
C PHE A 122 -13.27 30.20 5.75
N ILE A 123 -13.63 29.27 4.83
CA ILE A 123 -15.02 29.04 4.42
C ILE A 123 -15.86 28.59 5.62
N GLN A 124 -15.34 27.67 6.42
CA GLN A 124 -16.05 27.22 7.63
C GLN A 124 -16.26 28.35 8.65
N ASP A 125 -15.28 29.25 8.78
CA ASP A 125 -15.34 30.36 9.72
C ASP A 125 -16.38 31.42 9.27
N GLU A 126 -16.48 31.66 7.97
CA GLU A 126 -17.47 32.59 7.39
C GLU A 126 -18.87 31.97 7.29
N HIS A 127 -18.94 30.62 7.14
CA HIS A 127 -20.16 29.83 6.97
C HIS A 127 -20.26 28.70 8.01
N PRO A 128 -20.44 29.01 9.30
CA PRO A 128 -20.46 28.01 10.37
C PRO A 128 -21.63 27.03 10.30
N GLU A 129 -22.64 27.32 9.49
CA GLU A 129 -23.78 26.46 9.18
C GLU A 129 -23.41 25.27 8.28
N ILE A 130 -22.34 25.39 7.47
CA ILE A 130 -21.87 24.31 6.59
C ILE A 130 -21.08 23.30 7.42
N ARG A 131 -21.68 22.14 7.67
CA ARG A 131 -21.09 21.08 8.54
C ARG A 131 -21.05 19.72 7.91
N THR A 132 -21.79 19.50 6.85
CA THR A 132 -21.92 18.22 6.16
C THR A 132 -21.66 18.41 4.68
N VAL A 133 -21.36 17.30 3.99
CA VAL A 133 -21.27 17.28 2.52
C VAL A 133 -22.56 17.81 1.88
N ALA A 134 -23.71 17.41 2.42
CA ALA A 134 -25.00 17.88 1.92
C ALA A 134 -25.20 19.40 2.07
N ASP A 135 -24.57 20.03 3.06
CA ASP A 135 -24.59 21.50 3.18
C ASP A 135 -23.66 22.12 2.15
N VAL A 136 -22.44 21.58 1.97
CA VAL A 136 -21.48 22.05 0.94
C VAL A 136 -22.13 22.05 -0.45
N LEU A 137 -22.85 20.99 -0.80
CA LEU A 137 -23.48 20.85 -2.12
C LEU A 137 -24.63 21.83 -2.39
N LYS A 138 -25.15 22.51 -1.36
CA LYS A 138 -26.14 23.58 -1.52
C LYS A 138 -25.51 24.94 -1.85
N HIS A 139 -24.17 25.03 -1.74
CA HIS A 139 -23.41 26.25 -1.89
C HIS A 139 -22.30 26.15 -2.93
N PRO A 140 -22.62 25.75 -4.18
CA PRO A 140 -21.61 25.61 -5.23
C PRO A 140 -20.86 26.92 -5.51
N GLU A 141 -21.47 28.07 -5.25
CA GLU A 141 -20.89 29.40 -5.42
C GLU A 141 -19.68 29.67 -4.52
N LEU A 142 -19.55 28.94 -3.41
CA LEU A 142 -18.38 29.03 -2.51
C LEU A 142 -17.18 28.23 -3.00
N PHE A 143 -17.39 27.34 -3.95
CA PHE A 143 -16.39 26.42 -4.49
C PHE A 143 -16.43 26.43 -6.02
N PRO A 144 -16.29 27.59 -6.67
CA PRO A 144 -16.53 27.69 -8.10
C PRO A 144 -15.56 26.82 -8.92
N ALA A 145 -16.09 26.10 -9.91
CA ALA A 145 -15.26 25.34 -10.83
C ALA A 145 -14.50 26.29 -11.77
N PRO A 146 -13.19 26.06 -11.99
CA PRO A 146 -12.38 26.93 -12.87
C PRO A 146 -12.91 27.03 -14.30
N GLU A 147 -13.47 25.92 -14.81
CA GLU A 147 -13.98 25.83 -16.17
C GLU A 147 -15.40 26.40 -16.34
N ASP A 148 -16.19 26.39 -15.27
CA ASP A 148 -17.57 26.89 -15.25
C ASP A 148 -17.92 27.39 -13.85
N PRO A 149 -17.73 28.68 -13.55
CA PRO A 149 -17.98 29.25 -12.23
C PRO A 149 -19.44 29.19 -11.75
N SER A 150 -20.39 28.81 -12.61
CA SER A 150 -21.77 28.55 -12.22
C SER A 150 -21.97 27.21 -11.54
N LYS A 151 -20.94 26.37 -11.54
CA LYS A 151 -20.90 25.05 -10.89
C LYS A 151 -19.88 25.02 -9.78
N GLY A 152 -20.11 24.15 -8.81
CA GLY A 152 -19.12 23.82 -7.78
C GLY A 152 -18.07 22.84 -8.29
N ALA A 153 -16.88 22.89 -7.69
CA ALA A 153 -15.80 21.94 -7.96
C ALA A 153 -15.54 21.02 -6.76
N ILE A 154 -15.35 19.74 -7.06
CA ILE A 154 -14.81 18.76 -6.13
C ILE A 154 -13.44 18.33 -6.66
N PHE A 155 -12.38 18.65 -5.93
CA PHE A 155 -11.03 18.24 -6.30
C PHE A 155 -10.76 16.84 -5.79
N THR A 156 -10.36 15.96 -6.69
CA THR A 156 -10.00 14.58 -6.38
C THR A 156 -8.56 14.30 -6.78
N GLY A 157 -8.03 13.14 -6.36
CA GLY A 157 -6.73 12.68 -6.83
C GLY A 157 -6.77 12.11 -8.27
N PRO A 158 -5.62 11.63 -8.77
CA PRO A 158 -5.53 10.93 -10.06
C PRO A 158 -6.51 9.75 -10.18
N GLN A 159 -6.85 9.37 -11.41
CA GLN A 159 -7.85 8.31 -11.68
C GLN A 159 -7.49 6.94 -11.08
N GLY A 160 -6.20 6.61 -10.97
CA GLY A 160 -5.72 5.36 -10.37
C GLY A 160 -5.81 5.32 -8.84
N TRP A 161 -6.10 6.45 -8.19
CA TRP A 161 -6.27 6.49 -6.75
C TRP A 161 -7.64 5.98 -6.33
N GLY A 162 -7.66 5.09 -5.33
CA GLY A 162 -8.93 4.63 -4.75
C GLY A 162 -9.79 5.77 -4.21
N GLY A 163 -9.17 6.84 -3.70
CA GLY A 163 -9.86 8.06 -3.27
C GLY A 163 -10.63 8.77 -4.39
N ASN A 164 -10.10 8.77 -5.63
CA ASN A 164 -10.81 9.30 -6.79
C ASN A 164 -12.08 8.49 -7.08
N VAL A 165 -11.95 7.16 -7.11
CA VAL A 165 -13.08 6.25 -7.38
C VAL A 165 -14.20 6.47 -6.36
N ILE A 166 -13.85 6.47 -5.06
CA ILE A 166 -14.82 6.66 -3.98
C ILE A 166 -15.44 8.06 -4.01
N THR A 167 -14.64 9.11 -4.22
CA THR A 167 -15.15 10.48 -4.30
C THR A 167 -16.15 10.64 -5.44
N THR A 168 -15.86 10.07 -6.61
CA THR A 168 -16.77 10.10 -7.75
C THR A 168 -18.09 9.40 -7.44
N GLN A 169 -18.02 8.21 -6.82
CA GLN A 169 -19.22 7.46 -6.43
C GLN A 169 -20.04 8.21 -5.38
N LEU A 170 -19.39 8.82 -4.40
CA LEU A 170 -20.07 9.61 -3.36
C LEU A 170 -20.71 10.87 -3.94
N ALA A 171 -20.03 11.60 -4.84
CA ALA A 171 -20.58 12.77 -5.51
C ALA A 171 -21.89 12.39 -6.24
N HIS A 172 -21.87 11.32 -7.04
CA HIS A 172 -23.08 10.81 -7.69
C HIS A 172 -24.17 10.41 -6.68
N ALA A 173 -23.80 9.76 -5.56
CA ALA A 173 -24.79 9.35 -4.54
C ALA A 173 -25.44 10.56 -3.86
N PHE A 174 -24.75 11.69 -3.75
CA PHE A 174 -25.27 12.95 -3.24
C PHE A 174 -26.00 13.79 -4.30
N GLY A 175 -25.99 13.36 -5.56
CA GLY A 175 -26.64 14.06 -6.67
C GLY A 175 -25.85 15.25 -7.24
N ALA A 176 -24.53 15.22 -7.07
CA ALA A 176 -23.61 16.24 -7.59
C ALA A 176 -23.09 15.86 -8.99
#